data_11dce814df3eace5787887acf3ba4768
#
_entry.id   11dce814df3eace5787887acf3ba4768
#
_cell.length_a   1.000
_cell.length_b   1.000
_cell.length_c   1.000
_cell.angle_alpha   90.00
_cell.angle_beta   90.00
_cell.angle_gamma   90.00
#
_symmetry.space_group_name_H-M   'P 1'
#
loop_
_entity.id
_entity.type
_entity.pdbx_description
1 polymer ?
#
loop_
_entity_poly.entity_id
_entity_poly.type
_entity_poly.pdbx_seq_one_letter_code
_entity_poly.pdbx_strand_id
1 'polypeptide(L)'
;MVETRIAFTELLGRRVRMGPWEDQKVSTYRKIIEALDGGRWDEAATLGSYFVDEANVCFTLYRQWIGDLNGFLRDKGVDEGVIAARNDQAVTLAVLPDGSPWQPRKHWDRFLSEVQDFTAATYREQPDEAKDRLATMKETWRQCHDRDVDHTYALMSLIKEQLGENAIRDMYDRVLLPLFVWRYEKFDVDKYPWDESLEILMLVACEAMRGHLVGPERTGDMELIETEDRFILRFDPCGSGGRTLRGDSIEGTPPRMQPPYDWTVTEEPHTWNHNTPGVCLYCTHCIILMEEMPMDRFGYPVRVVDPPVYDPAHTEAGVAQKCQWQMFKDPTNVPEEYYTRVGRTKPASFGSRAQGARELPVMNAGLPGAG
;
A
#
# COMPACT_ATOMS: atom_id res chain seq x y z
N MET A 1 -19.64 20.40 -11.37
CA MET A 1 -18.81 19.29 -10.86
C MET A 1 -18.10 18.68 -12.06
N VAL A 2 -16.80 18.40 -11.97
CA VAL A 2 -16.06 17.69 -13.02
C VAL A 2 -16.41 16.21 -12.89
N GLU A 3 -16.89 15.61 -13.98
CA GLU A 3 -17.21 14.18 -14.04
C GLU A 3 -15.92 13.38 -13.81
N THR A 4 -15.96 12.40 -12.90
CA THR A 4 -14.83 11.52 -12.63
C THR A 4 -14.63 10.58 -13.82
N ARG A 5 -13.49 10.65 -14.45
CA ARG A 5 -13.20 9.88 -15.66
C ARG A 5 -12.29 8.69 -15.37
N ILE A 6 -12.69 7.50 -15.80
CA ILE A 6 -11.83 6.32 -15.88
C ILE A 6 -11.30 6.21 -17.31
N ALA A 7 -9.97 6.28 -17.47
CA ALA A 7 -9.33 6.24 -18.77
C ALA A 7 -8.17 5.23 -18.80
N PHE A 8 -7.94 4.66 -19.99
CA PHE A 8 -6.78 3.82 -20.23
C PHE A 8 -5.53 4.68 -20.37
N THR A 9 -4.42 4.26 -19.76
CA THR A 9 -3.10 4.87 -19.96
C THR A 9 -2.13 3.82 -20.48
N GLU A 10 -1.42 4.16 -21.56
CA GLU A 10 -0.47 3.25 -22.21
C GLU A 10 0.71 2.92 -21.27
N LEU A 11 1.18 3.90 -20.50
CA LEU A 11 2.28 3.72 -19.55
C LEU A 11 1.97 2.69 -18.44
N LEU A 12 0.71 2.53 -18.07
CA LEU A 12 0.27 1.53 -17.10
C LEU A 12 -0.28 0.26 -17.74
N GLY A 13 -0.67 0.33 -19.02
CA GLY A 13 -1.32 -0.77 -19.73
C GLY A 13 -2.72 -1.10 -19.18
N ARG A 14 -3.35 -0.19 -18.43
CA ARG A 14 -4.65 -0.40 -17.77
C ARG A 14 -5.41 0.90 -17.55
N ARG A 15 -6.66 0.77 -17.13
CA ARG A 15 -7.50 1.90 -16.74
C ARG A 15 -7.07 2.46 -15.40
N VAL A 16 -7.21 3.76 -15.23
CA VAL A 16 -6.96 4.50 -14.00
C VAL A 16 -7.94 5.68 -13.89
N ARG A 17 -8.23 6.10 -12.66
CA ARG A 17 -9.06 7.26 -12.42
C ARG A 17 -8.26 8.54 -12.70
N MET A 18 -8.74 9.32 -13.63
CA MET A 18 -8.17 10.60 -14.06
C MET A 18 -9.00 11.76 -13.50
N GLY A 19 -8.38 12.93 -13.38
CA GLY A 19 -9.04 14.14 -12.91
C GLY A 19 -8.08 15.04 -12.14
N PRO A 20 -8.53 16.22 -11.69
CA PRO A 20 -7.71 17.15 -10.90
C PRO A 20 -7.31 16.52 -9.56
N TRP A 21 -6.19 16.95 -8.99
CA TRP A 21 -5.65 16.42 -7.73
C TRP A 21 -6.64 16.54 -6.57
N GLU A 22 -7.45 17.60 -6.56
CA GLU A 22 -8.53 17.77 -5.60
C GLU A 22 -9.58 16.65 -5.66
N ASP A 23 -9.78 16.04 -6.83
CA ASP A 23 -10.65 14.89 -7.01
C ASP A 23 -9.94 13.59 -6.61
N GLN A 24 -8.64 13.47 -6.90
CA GLN A 24 -7.87 12.28 -6.61
C GLN A 24 -7.74 11.96 -5.11
N LYS A 25 -7.77 12.98 -4.23
CA LYS A 25 -7.74 12.79 -2.77
C LYS A 25 -9.02 12.22 -2.18
N VAL A 26 -10.14 12.34 -2.91
CA VAL A 26 -11.45 11.80 -2.51
C VAL A 26 -11.54 10.34 -2.92
N SER A 27 -12.01 9.49 -2.03
CA SER A 27 -12.14 8.05 -2.30
C SER A 27 -13.11 7.74 -3.43
N THR A 28 -12.86 6.64 -4.12
CA THR A 28 -13.81 6.11 -5.13
C THR A 28 -15.16 5.79 -4.48
N TYR A 29 -15.16 5.34 -3.23
CA TYR A 29 -16.36 5.13 -2.43
C TYR A 29 -17.24 6.41 -2.33
N ARG A 30 -16.65 7.55 -1.96
CA ARG A 30 -17.40 8.82 -1.87
C ARG A 30 -17.82 9.34 -3.23
N LYS A 31 -17.01 9.15 -4.26
CA LYS A 31 -17.38 9.51 -5.62
C LYS A 31 -18.58 8.74 -6.14
N ILE A 32 -18.69 7.46 -5.79
CA ILE A 32 -19.88 6.67 -6.11
C ILE A 32 -21.11 7.27 -5.42
N ILE A 33 -21.02 7.63 -4.13
CA ILE A 33 -22.13 8.27 -3.40
C ILE A 33 -22.53 9.60 -4.07
N GLU A 34 -21.57 10.46 -4.42
CA GLU A 34 -21.82 11.71 -5.14
C GLU A 34 -22.51 11.48 -6.49
N ALA A 35 -22.15 10.42 -7.21
CA ALA A 35 -22.78 10.07 -8.47
C ALA A 35 -24.22 9.58 -8.29
N LEU A 36 -24.46 8.71 -7.28
CA LEU A 36 -25.81 8.23 -6.93
C LEU A 36 -26.72 9.38 -6.49
N ASP A 37 -26.23 10.29 -5.65
CA ASP A 37 -27.00 11.48 -5.19
C ASP A 37 -27.33 12.44 -6.35
N GLY A 38 -26.48 12.47 -7.36
CA GLY A 38 -26.69 13.26 -8.57
C GLY A 38 -27.48 12.57 -9.68
N GLY A 39 -27.95 11.34 -9.47
CA GLY A 39 -28.64 10.56 -10.51
C GLY A 39 -27.75 10.17 -11.71
N ARG A 40 -26.41 10.14 -11.52
CA ARG A 40 -25.44 9.78 -12.56
C ARG A 40 -25.15 8.27 -12.46
N TRP A 41 -26.12 7.47 -12.90
CA TRP A 41 -26.13 6.01 -12.72
C TRP A 41 -25.00 5.30 -13.44
N ASP A 42 -24.69 5.68 -14.68
CA ASP A 42 -23.59 5.10 -15.45
C ASP A 42 -22.22 5.41 -14.84
N GLU A 43 -22.05 6.64 -14.32
CA GLU A 43 -20.83 7.02 -13.61
C GLU A 43 -20.69 6.20 -12.31
N ALA A 44 -21.77 6.05 -11.52
CA ALA A 44 -21.76 5.26 -10.30
C ALA A 44 -21.42 3.79 -10.57
N ALA A 45 -21.99 3.18 -11.60
CA ALA A 45 -21.70 1.80 -12.00
C ALA A 45 -20.25 1.64 -12.48
N THR A 46 -19.74 2.60 -13.28
CA THR A 46 -18.37 2.61 -13.77
C THR A 46 -17.36 2.71 -12.62
N LEU A 47 -17.62 3.60 -11.66
CA LEU A 47 -16.78 3.75 -10.46
C LEU A 47 -16.86 2.52 -9.55
N GLY A 48 -18.02 1.87 -9.45
CA GLY A 48 -18.16 0.60 -8.71
C GLY A 48 -17.30 -0.52 -9.32
N SER A 49 -17.25 -0.61 -10.65
CA SER A 49 -16.33 -1.52 -11.33
C SER A 49 -14.86 -1.16 -11.07
N TYR A 50 -14.52 0.13 -11.09
CA TYR A 50 -13.16 0.59 -10.83
C TYR A 50 -12.73 0.40 -9.37
N PHE A 51 -13.66 0.43 -8.41
CA PHE A 51 -13.37 0.08 -7.03
C PHE A 51 -12.84 -1.36 -6.89
N VAL A 52 -13.30 -2.27 -7.76
CA VAL A 52 -12.75 -3.63 -7.85
C VAL A 52 -11.31 -3.60 -8.36
N ASP A 53 -11.00 -2.78 -9.36
CA ASP A 53 -9.64 -2.64 -9.89
C ASP A 53 -8.68 -2.16 -8.76
N GLU A 54 -9.08 -1.15 -7.98
CA GLU A 54 -8.32 -0.66 -6.82
C GLU A 54 -8.13 -1.76 -5.74
N ALA A 55 -9.18 -2.50 -5.43
CA ALA A 55 -9.12 -3.61 -4.46
C ALA A 55 -8.22 -4.75 -4.93
N ASN A 56 -8.33 -5.13 -6.20
CA ASN A 56 -7.61 -6.26 -6.78
C ASN A 56 -6.09 -6.06 -6.79
N VAL A 57 -5.61 -4.82 -6.95
CA VAL A 57 -4.17 -4.51 -6.84
C VAL A 57 -3.63 -4.95 -5.47
N CYS A 58 -4.35 -4.63 -4.39
CA CYS A 58 -3.96 -5.00 -3.04
C CYS A 58 -4.16 -6.50 -2.78
N PHE A 59 -5.31 -7.06 -3.14
CA PHE A 59 -5.63 -8.46 -2.91
C PHE A 59 -4.62 -9.40 -3.56
N THR A 60 -4.34 -9.20 -4.85
CA THR A 60 -3.39 -10.04 -5.59
C THR A 60 -1.99 -9.94 -4.99
N LEU A 61 -1.54 -8.72 -4.65
CA LEU A 61 -0.23 -8.50 -4.07
C LEU A 61 -0.08 -9.22 -2.72
N TYR A 62 -1.04 -9.10 -1.81
CA TYR A 62 -0.96 -9.74 -0.50
C TYR A 62 -1.02 -11.26 -0.60
N ARG A 63 -1.88 -11.81 -1.45
CA ARG A 63 -1.98 -13.26 -1.63
C ARG A 63 -0.68 -13.87 -2.18
N GLN A 64 -0.07 -13.19 -3.15
CA GLN A 64 1.25 -13.59 -3.63
C GLN A 64 2.30 -13.44 -2.53
N TRP A 65 2.31 -12.31 -1.85
CA TRP A 65 3.31 -12.00 -0.82
C TRP A 65 3.30 -13.01 0.33
N ILE A 66 2.13 -13.41 0.83
CA ILE A 66 2.00 -14.48 1.85
C ILE A 66 2.65 -15.77 1.36
N GLY A 67 2.45 -16.15 0.10
CA GLY A 67 3.10 -17.30 -0.50
C GLY A 67 4.63 -17.20 -0.54
N ASP A 68 5.13 -16.05 -0.98
CA ASP A 68 6.56 -15.78 -1.12
C ASP A 68 7.27 -15.66 0.23
N LEU A 69 6.62 -15.12 1.27
CA LEU A 69 7.16 -15.08 2.64
C LEU A 69 7.31 -16.49 3.22
N ASN A 70 6.31 -17.34 3.02
CA ASN A 70 6.42 -18.77 3.41
C ASN A 70 7.56 -19.45 2.65
N GLY A 71 7.72 -19.19 1.35
CA GLY A 71 8.84 -19.67 0.54
C GLY A 71 10.19 -19.18 1.07
N PHE A 72 10.30 -17.90 1.40
CA PHE A 72 11.51 -17.31 1.97
C PHE A 72 11.92 -17.99 3.29
N LEU A 73 10.97 -18.20 4.21
CA LEU A 73 11.22 -18.89 5.49
C LEU A 73 11.76 -20.31 5.26
N ARG A 74 11.15 -21.08 4.35
CA ARG A 74 11.62 -22.44 3.98
C ARG A 74 13.02 -22.42 3.43
N ASP A 75 13.29 -21.53 2.49
CA ASP A 75 14.61 -21.43 1.84
C ASP A 75 15.71 -20.99 2.81
N LYS A 76 15.36 -20.31 3.89
CA LYS A 76 16.28 -19.97 4.98
C LYS A 76 16.39 -21.11 6.04
N GLY A 77 15.68 -22.22 5.87
CA GLY A 77 15.76 -23.39 6.72
C GLY A 77 14.95 -23.31 8.02
N VAL A 78 13.95 -22.42 8.08
CA VAL A 78 13.01 -22.39 9.22
C VAL A 78 12.15 -23.67 9.20
N ASP A 79 11.97 -24.28 10.38
CA ASP A 79 11.19 -25.52 10.54
C ASP A 79 9.74 -25.36 10.05
N GLU A 80 9.25 -26.33 9.31
CA GLU A 80 7.88 -26.32 8.75
C GLU A 80 6.80 -26.29 9.84
N GLY A 81 7.04 -26.90 10.99
CA GLY A 81 6.10 -26.83 12.12
C GLY A 81 5.99 -25.42 12.69
N VAL A 82 7.11 -24.68 12.73
CA VAL A 82 7.12 -23.27 13.17
C VAL A 82 6.39 -22.39 12.17
N ILE A 83 6.61 -22.60 10.87
CA ILE A 83 5.92 -21.85 9.80
C ILE A 83 4.42 -22.14 9.85
N ALA A 84 4.02 -23.42 9.96
CA ALA A 84 2.63 -23.83 10.06
C ALA A 84 1.94 -23.23 11.28
N ALA A 85 2.58 -23.29 12.44
CA ALA A 85 2.05 -22.72 13.70
C ALA A 85 1.79 -21.20 13.57
N ARG A 86 2.67 -20.43 12.92
CA ARG A 86 2.46 -19.00 12.69
C ARG A 86 1.31 -18.75 11.71
N ASN A 87 1.19 -19.50 10.63
CA ASN A 87 0.05 -19.40 9.72
C ASN A 87 -1.27 -19.74 10.44
N ASP A 88 -1.30 -20.76 11.26
CA ASP A 88 -2.49 -21.15 12.05
C ASP A 88 -2.84 -20.07 13.07
N GLN A 89 -1.86 -19.45 13.73
CA GLN A 89 -2.08 -18.31 14.62
C GLN A 89 -2.69 -17.14 13.84
N ALA A 90 -2.10 -16.78 12.70
CA ALA A 90 -2.62 -15.67 11.87
C ALA A 90 -4.06 -15.92 11.42
N VAL A 91 -4.39 -17.13 10.99
CA VAL A 91 -5.77 -17.53 10.61
C VAL A 91 -6.71 -17.50 11.81
N THR A 92 -6.27 -18.00 12.96
CA THR A 92 -7.07 -17.98 14.20
C THR A 92 -7.40 -16.58 14.67
N LEU A 93 -6.46 -15.65 14.54
CA LEU A 93 -6.65 -14.24 14.90
C LEU A 93 -7.42 -13.45 13.82
N ALA A 94 -7.56 -14.00 12.63
CA ALA A 94 -8.26 -13.38 11.49
C ALA A 94 -9.78 -13.61 11.49
N VAL A 95 -10.37 -13.91 12.65
CA VAL A 95 -11.84 -14.09 12.77
C VAL A 95 -12.57 -12.82 12.37
N LEU A 96 -13.69 -12.98 11.64
CA LEU A 96 -14.54 -11.86 11.26
C LEU A 96 -15.40 -11.37 12.45
N PRO A 97 -15.95 -10.15 12.38
CA PRO A 97 -16.76 -9.61 13.47
C PRO A 97 -17.98 -10.47 13.88
N ASP A 98 -18.50 -11.28 12.96
CA ASP A 98 -19.59 -12.24 13.21
C ASP A 98 -19.12 -13.57 13.81
N GLY A 99 -17.81 -13.70 14.12
CA GLY A 99 -17.20 -14.92 14.64
C GLY A 99 -16.87 -15.98 13.59
N SER A 100 -17.17 -15.75 12.32
CA SER A 100 -16.86 -16.70 11.26
C SER A 100 -15.36 -16.71 10.91
N PRO A 101 -14.81 -17.87 10.48
CA PRO A 101 -13.41 -17.95 10.11
C PRO A 101 -13.13 -17.23 8.80
N TRP A 102 -11.98 -16.57 8.75
CA TRP A 102 -11.48 -15.95 7.51
C TRP A 102 -11.14 -17.01 6.46
N GLN A 103 -11.71 -16.85 5.26
CA GLN A 103 -11.47 -17.70 4.09
C GLN A 103 -11.23 -16.80 2.87
N PRO A 104 -9.98 -16.50 2.51
CA PRO A 104 -9.63 -15.44 1.56
C PRO A 104 -10.41 -15.50 0.25
N ARG A 105 -10.39 -16.65 -0.44
CA ARG A 105 -11.06 -16.81 -1.73
C ARG A 105 -12.57 -16.66 -1.62
N LYS A 106 -13.18 -17.27 -0.62
CA LYS A 106 -14.63 -17.19 -0.42
C LYS A 106 -15.10 -15.75 -0.16
N HIS A 107 -14.32 -14.98 0.61
CA HIS A 107 -14.67 -13.59 0.91
C HIS A 107 -14.39 -12.66 -0.26
N TRP A 108 -13.37 -12.95 -1.06
CA TRP A 108 -13.16 -12.26 -2.34
C TRP A 108 -14.30 -12.53 -3.32
N ASP A 109 -14.74 -13.79 -3.47
CA ASP A 109 -15.87 -14.15 -4.33
C ASP A 109 -17.17 -13.48 -3.83
N ARG A 110 -17.35 -13.40 -2.50
CA ARG A 110 -18.46 -12.63 -1.89
C ARG A 110 -18.38 -11.16 -2.26
N PHE A 111 -17.23 -10.52 -2.11
CA PHE A 111 -17.02 -9.13 -2.52
C PHE A 111 -17.43 -8.90 -3.98
N LEU A 112 -16.99 -9.77 -4.89
CA LEU A 112 -17.36 -9.67 -6.31
C LEU A 112 -18.88 -9.85 -6.55
N SER A 113 -19.55 -10.70 -5.78
CA SER A 113 -21.01 -10.84 -5.83
C SER A 113 -21.73 -9.57 -5.34
N GLU A 114 -21.22 -8.96 -4.26
CA GLU A 114 -21.79 -7.71 -3.73
C GLU A 114 -21.61 -6.54 -4.72
N VAL A 115 -20.53 -6.52 -5.51
CA VAL A 115 -20.35 -5.57 -6.61
C VAL A 115 -21.44 -5.74 -7.69
N GLN A 116 -21.82 -6.99 -8.01
CA GLN A 116 -22.91 -7.26 -8.96
C GLN A 116 -24.25 -6.77 -8.41
N ASP A 117 -24.53 -7.02 -7.14
CA ASP A 117 -25.75 -6.55 -6.47
C ASP A 117 -25.82 -5.01 -6.45
N PHE A 118 -24.71 -4.34 -6.12
CA PHE A 118 -24.57 -2.89 -6.21
C PHE A 118 -24.86 -2.37 -7.63
N THR A 119 -24.23 -2.97 -8.62
CA THR A 119 -24.42 -2.58 -10.04
C THR A 119 -25.87 -2.74 -10.46
N ALA A 120 -26.52 -3.84 -10.07
CA ALA A 120 -27.94 -4.09 -10.37
C ALA A 120 -28.86 -3.06 -9.71
N ALA A 121 -28.62 -2.69 -8.43
CA ALA A 121 -29.38 -1.65 -7.74
C ALA A 121 -29.20 -0.28 -8.39
N THR A 122 -27.97 0.04 -8.83
CA THR A 122 -27.64 1.28 -9.53
C THR A 122 -28.39 1.40 -10.85
N TYR A 123 -28.44 0.34 -11.68
CA TYR A 123 -29.19 0.37 -12.94
C TYR A 123 -30.71 0.30 -12.78
N ARG A 124 -31.22 -0.07 -11.59
CA ARG A 124 -32.63 0.09 -11.26
C ARG A 124 -32.98 1.50 -10.76
N GLU A 125 -31.99 2.39 -10.70
CA GLU A 125 -32.13 3.76 -10.20
C GLU A 125 -32.68 3.82 -8.77
N GLN A 126 -32.19 2.92 -7.89
CA GLN A 126 -32.59 2.78 -6.49
C GLN A 126 -31.45 3.29 -5.59
N PRO A 127 -31.35 4.61 -5.33
CA PRO A 127 -30.17 5.21 -4.71
C PRO A 127 -29.94 4.71 -3.27
N ASP A 128 -30.99 4.50 -2.48
CA ASP A 128 -30.84 4.02 -1.11
C ASP A 128 -30.36 2.57 -1.08
N GLU A 129 -30.95 1.68 -1.89
CA GLU A 129 -30.49 0.31 -2.04
C GLU A 129 -29.05 0.26 -2.56
N ALA A 130 -28.72 1.06 -3.57
CA ALA A 130 -27.36 1.12 -4.13
C ALA A 130 -26.33 1.57 -3.07
N LYS A 131 -26.65 2.55 -2.23
CA LYS A 131 -25.77 2.99 -1.13
C LYS A 131 -25.58 1.90 -0.07
N ASP A 132 -26.64 1.18 0.30
CA ASP A 132 -26.56 0.07 1.25
C ASP A 132 -25.68 -1.07 0.70
N ARG A 133 -25.83 -1.40 -0.61
CA ARG A 133 -24.98 -2.38 -1.28
C ARG A 133 -23.52 -1.92 -1.35
N LEU A 134 -23.28 -0.63 -1.64
CA LEU A 134 -21.95 -0.04 -1.67
C LEU A 134 -21.27 -0.10 -0.28
N ALA A 135 -22.01 0.19 0.78
CA ALA A 135 -21.50 0.10 2.14
C ALA A 135 -21.10 -1.34 2.50
N THR A 136 -21.94 -2.32 2.13
CA THR A 136 -21.67 -3.75 2.32
C THR A 136 -20.42 -4.17 1.55
N MET A 137 -20.34 -3.81 0.26
CA MET A 137 -19.21 -4.09 -0.62
C MET A 137 -17.90 -3.52 -0.05
N LYS A 138 -17.90 -2.25 0.40
CA LYS A 138 -16.73 -1.62 1.01
C LYS A 138 -16.31 -2.36 2.29
N GLU A 139 -17.25 -2.75 3.13
CA GLU A 139 -16.96 -3.43 4.38
C GLU A 139 -16.37 -4.84 4.13
N THR A 140 -16.92 -5.59 3.18
CA THR A 140 -16.37 -6.90 2.79
C THR A 140 -14.95 -6.75 2.26
N TRP A 141 -14.67 -5.75 1.42
CA TRP A 141 -13.30 -5.47 0.95
C TRP A 141 -12.37 -5.07 2.11
N ARG A 142 -12.83 -4.20 3.03
CA ARG A 142 -12.04 -3.83 4.21
C ARG A 142 -11.62 -5.06 5.02
N GLN A 143 -12.55 -5.98 5.25
CA GLN A 143 -12.25 -7.23 5.97
C GLN A 143 -11.25 -8.09 5.20
N CYS A 144 -11.39 -8.23 3.88
CA CYS A 144 -10.42 -8.94 3.05
C CYS A 144 -9.03 -8.35 3.18
N HIS A 145 -8.92 -7.04 2.97
CA HIS A 145 -7.68 -6.31 3.02
C HIS A 145 -6.99 -6.46 4.39
N ASP A 146 -7.71 -6.22 5.47
CA ASP A 146 -7.13 -6.16 6.80
C ASP A 146 -6.62 -7.54 7.28
N ARG A 147 -7.31 -8.64 6.95
CA ARG A 147 -6.88 -9.99 7.29
C ARG A 147 -5.64 -10.43 6.51
N ASP A 148 -5.56 -10.07 5.24
CA ASP A 148 -4.37 -10.37 4.43
C ASP A 148 -3.16 -9.52 4.87
N VAL A 149 -3.37 -8.27 5.27
CA VAL A 149 -2.32 -7.44 5.91
C VAL A 149 -1.82 -8.07 7.21
N ASP A 150 -2.73 -8.47 8.09
CA ASP A 150 -2.37 -9.09 9.37
C ASP A 150 -1.61 -10.41 9.16
N HIS A 151 -2.05 -11.25 8.21
CA HIS A 151 -1.34 -12.48 7.89
C HIS A 151 0.08 -12.20 7.36
N THR A 152 0.21 -11.24 6.44
CA THR A 152 1.51 -10.80 5.91
C THR A 152 2.43 -10.34 7.04
N TYR A 153 1.91 -9.52 7.95
CA TYR A 153 2.68 -9.00 9.06
C TYR A 153 3.09 -10.06 10.09
N ALA A 154 2.22 -11.04 10.37
CA ALA A 154 2.55 -12.20 11.21
C ALA A 154 3.76 -12.97 10.67
N LEU A 155 3.83 -13.16 9.35
CA LEU A 155 4.97 -13.83 8.70
C LEU A 155 6.24 -12.98 8.72
N MET A 156 6.13 -11.65 8.56
CA MET A 156 7.28 -10.75 8.72
C MET A 156 7.83 -10.77 10.15
N SER A 157 6.94 -10.77 11.14
CA SER A 157 7.33 -10.93 12.55
C SER A 157 8.08 -12.23 12.77
N LEU A 158 7.58 -13.34 12.21
CA LEU A 158 8.27 -14.64 12.28
C LEU A 158 9.66 -14.61 11.62
N ILE A 159 9.81 -13.93 10.48
CA ILE A 159 11.11 -13.77 9.81
C ILE A 159 12.10 -13.09 10.76
N LYS A 160 11.70 -11.97 11.39
CA LYS A 160 12.55 -11.29 12.36
C LYS A 160 12.89 -12.19 13.55
N GLU A 161 11.90 -12.87 14.13
CA GLU A 161 12.06 -13.73 15.29
C GLU A 161 13.00 -14.91 15.05
N GLN A 162 12.92 -15.54 13.87
CA GLN A 162 13.70 -16.74 13.56
C GLN A 162 15.08 -16.46 12.94
N LEU A 163 15.19 -15.36 12.20
CA LEU A 163 16.37 -15.07 11.37
C LEU A 163 17.07 -13.76 11.73
N GLY A 164 16.51 -12.97 12.67
CA GLY A 164 17.01 -11.66 13.04
C GLY A 164 16.51 -10.53 12.14
N GLU A 165 16.69 -9.29 12.61
CA GLU A 165 16.09 -8.11 11.96
C GLU A 165 16.66 -7.83 10.55
N ASN A 166 17.94 -8.13 10.32
CA ASN A 166 18.54 -7.98 9.00
C ASN A 166 17.91 -8.88 7.92
N ALA A 167 17.26 -10.00 8.31
CA ALA A 167 16.55 -10.87 7.39
C ALA A 167 15.30 -10.19 6.77
N ILE A 168 14.78 -9.13 7.37
CA ILE A 168 13.70 -8.31 6.81
C ILE A 168 14.19 -7.62 5.52
N ARG A 169 15.42 -7.09 5.52
CA ARG A 169 16.02 -6.52 4.31
C ARG A 169 16.22 -7.58 3.23
N ASP A 170 16.80 -8.73 3.59
CA ASP A 170 17.01 -9.84 2.66
C ASP A 170 15.68 -10.33 2.04
N MET A 171 14.63 -10.38 2.86
CA MET A 171 13.29 -10.76 2.40
C MET A 171 12.77 -9.77 1.36
N TYR A 172 12.85 -8.47 1.59
CA TYR A 172 12.41 -7.47 0.61
C TYR A 172 13.23 -7.52 -0.68
N ASP A 173 14.54 -7.66 -0.57
CA ASP A 173 15.43 -7.78 -1.73
C ASP A 173 15.07 -9.01 -2.60
N ARG A 174 14.59 -10.09 -2.00
CA ARG A 174 14.22 -11.31 -2.71
C ARG A 174 12.78 -11.34 -3.19
N VAL A 175 11.83 -10.89 -2.35
CA VAL A 175 10.40 -11.06 -2.60
C VAL A 175 9.81 -9.92 -3.43
N LEU A 176 10.11 -8.68 -3.10
CA LEU A 176 9.46 -7.52 -3.74
C LEU A 176 10.36 -6.71 -4.65
N LEU A 177 11.65 -6.62 -4.37
CA LEU A 177 12.55 -5.78 -5.15
C LEU A 177 12.49 -6.10 -6.65
N PRO A 178 12.48 -7.37 -7.10
CA PRO A 178 12.38 -7.69 -8.52
C PRO A 178 11.13 -7.08 -9.18
N LEU A 179 9.98 -7.21 -8.54
CA LEU A 179 8.72 -6.63 -9.03
C LEU A 179 8.80 -5.10 -9.11
N PHE A 180 9.37 -4.45 -8.10
CA PHE A 180 9.47 -2.99 -8.05
C PHE A 180 10.50 -2.45 -9.05
N VAL A 181 11.60 -3.15 -9.27
CA VAL A 181 12.57 -2.79 -10.34
C VAL A 181 11.87 -2.73 -11.69
N TRP A 182 11.02 -3.71 -12.01
CA TRP A 182 10.23 -3.72 -13.24
C TRP A 182 9.14 -2.63 -13.23
N ARG A 183 8.33 -2.55 -12.19
CA ARG A 183 7.23 -1.56 -12.07
C ARG A 183 7.73 -0.12 -12.20
N TYR A 184 8.94 0.17 -11.72
CA TYR A 184 9.48 1.53 -11.62
C TYR A 184 10.28 1.95 -12.87
N GLU A 185 10.39 1.09 -13.89
CA GLU A 185 11.06 1.45 -15.15
C GLU A 185 10.46 2.70 -15.80
N LYS A 186 9.15 2.90 -15.63
CA LYS A 186 8.42 4.07 -16.13
C LYS A 186 8.78 5.40 -15.44
N PHE A 187 9.53 5.35 -14.35
CA PHE A 187 10.02 6.53 -13.64
C PHE A 187 11.48 6.83 -13.96
N ASP A 188 12.07 6.12 -14.90
CA ASP A 188 13.44 6.33 -15.39
C ASP A 188 13.46 7.51 -16.35
N VAL A 189 14.04 8.63 -15.93
CA VAL A 189 14.10 9.88 -16.71
C VAL A 189 14.97 9.79 -17.96
N ASP A 190 15.81 8.79 -18.08
CA ASP A 190 16.55 8.51 -19.31
C ASP A 190 15.64 7.92 -20.40
N LYS A 191 14.43 7.45 -20.02
CA LYS A 191 13.48 6.82 -20.92
C LYS A 191 12.18 7.61 -21.09
N TYR A 192 11.74 8.28 -20.02
CA TYR A 192 10.46 8.98 -19.98
C TYR A 192 10.64 10.38 -19.38
N PRO A 193 9.96 11.42 -19.91
CA PRO A 193 9.94 12.76 -19.30
C PRO A 193 9.40 12.70 -17.87
N TRP A 194 10.03 13.43 -16.96
CA TRP A 194 9.67 13.35 -15.54
C TRP A 194 8.27 13.86 -15.24
N ASP A 195 7.80 14.88 -15.95
CA ASP A 195 6.43 15.41 -15.79
C ASP A 195 5.36 14.35 -16.09
N GLU A 196 5.52 13.57 -17.17
CA GLU A 196 4.64 12.45 -17.49
C GLU A 196 4.76 11.33 -16.45
N SER A 197 5.98 10.99 -16.05
CA SER A 197 6.26 9.98 -15.02
C SER A 197 5.69 10.37 -13.67
N LEU A 198 5.80 11.64 -13.28
CA LEU A 198 5.26 12.17 -12.04
C LEU A 198 3.74 12.12 -12.01
N GLU A 199 3.05 12.47 -13.11
CA GLU A 199 1.60 12.32 -13.20
C GLU A 199 1.18 10.87 -12.95
N ILE A 200 1.81 9.92 -13.63
CA ILE A 200 1.55 8.50 -13.44
C ILE A 200 1.87 8.05 -12.01
N LEU A 201 2.97 8.50 -11.44
CA LEU A 201 3.33 8.21 -10.06
C LEU A 201 2.26 8.68 -9.08
N MET A 202 1.75 9.89 -9.26
CA MET A 202 0.69 10.46 -8.43
C MET A 202 -0.62 9.67 -8.57
N LEU A 203 -1.03 9.33 -9.80
CA LEU A 203 -2.24 8.54 -10.05
C LEU A 203 -2.17 7.17 -9.37
N VAL A 204 -1.07 6.42 -9.54
CA VAL A 204 -0.93 5.10 -8.90
C VAL A 204 -0.74 5.19 -7.38
N ALA A 205 -0.15 6.27 -6.87
CA ALA A 205 -0.04 6.49 -5.43
C ALA A 205 -1.41 6.72 -4.79
N CYS A 206 -2.24 7.58 -5.38
CA CYS A 206 -3.60 7.82 -4.93
C CYS A 206 -4.46 6.56 -5.03
N GLU A 207 -4.39 5.84 -6.16
CA GLU A 207 -5.10 4.58 -6.37
C GLU A 207 -4.73 3.54 -5.30
N ALA A 208 -3.43 3.33 -5.06
CA ALA A 208 -2.98 2.39 -4.04
C ALA A 208 -3.53 2.76 -2.65
N MET A 209 -3.51 4.03 -2.28
CA MET A 209 -4.02 4.47 -0.98
C MET A 209 -5.55 4.32 -0.88
N ARG A 210 -6.28 4.54 -1.97
CA ARG A 210 -7.73 4.24 -2.01
C ARG A 210 -7.98 2.73 -1.88
N GLY A 211 -7.23 1.89 -2.58
CA GLY A 211 -7.31 0.43 -2.46
C GLY A 211 -7.00 -0.08 -1.05
N HIS A 212 -6.07 0.57 -0.33
CA HIS A 212 -5.78 0.29 1.07
C HIS A 212 -6.82 0.87 2.05
N LEU A 213 -7.86 1.53 1.56
CA LEU A 213 -8.90 2.14 2.38
C LEU A 213 -8.31 3.00 3.50
N VAL A 214 -7.43 3.94 3.15
CA VAL A 214 -6.82 4.87 4.12
C VAL A 214 -7.84 5.81 4.74
N GLY A 215 -7.44 6.48 5.81
CA GLY A 215 -8.26 7.44 6.55
C GLY A 215 -9.07 6.81 7.70
N PRO A 216 -9.55 7.61 8.64
CA PRO A 216 -10.18 7.14 9.87
C PRO A 216 -11.49 6.38 9.63
N GLU A 217 -12.23 6.74 8.57
CA GLU A 217 -13.47 6.04 8.20
C GLU A 217 -13.21 4.82 7.27
N ARG A 218 -11.94 4.57 6.95
CA ARG A 218 -11.54 3.47 6.08
C ARG A 218 -12.32 3.47 4.75
N THR A 219 -12.39 4.65 4.13
CA THR A 219 -13.05 4.87 2.82
C THR A 219 -12.06 5.03 1.68
N GLY A 220 -10.79 5.36 1.99
CA GLY A 220 -9.76 5.67 1.01
C GLY A 220 -9.53 7.17 0.80
N ASP A 221 -10.09 8.02 1.66
CA ASP A 221 -9.83 9.46 1.61
C ASP A 221 -8.45 9.79 2.19
N MET A 222 -7.76 10.74 1.56
CA MET A 222 -6.42 11.16 1.96
C MET A 222 -6.27 12.69 1.87
N GLU A 223 -5.24 13.22 2.52
CA GLU A 223 -4.82 14.59 2.30
C GLU A 223 -3.84 14.62 1.11
N LEU A 224 -4.10 15.50 0.15
CA LEU A 224 -3.18 15.81 -0.93
C LEU A 224 -2.93 17.30 -0.94
N ILE A 225 -1.67 17.69 -0.76
CA ILE A 225 -1.22 19.07 -0.72
C ILE A 225 -0.26 19.28 -1.88
N GLU A 226 -0.57 20.22 -2.74
CA GLU A 226 0.32 20.67 -3.79
C GLU A 226 1.05 21.93 -3.35
N THR A 227 2.38 21.91 -3.42
CA THR A 227 3.24 23.06 -3.21
C THR A 227 3.91 23.46 -4.52
N GLU A 228 4.75 24.49 -4.48
CA GLU A 228 5.49 24.94 -5.66
C GLU A 228 6.45 23.83 -6.16
N ASP A 229 7.09 23.09 -5.24
CA ASP A 229 8.17 22.15 -5.55
C ASP A 229 7.79 20.67 -5.43
N ARG A 230 6.65 20.32 -4.79
CA ARG A 230 6.27 18.91 -4.56
C ARG A 230 4.80 18.70 -4.34
N PHE A 231 4.37 17.43 -4.45
CA PHE A 231 3.12 16.91 -3.91
C PHE A 231 3.38 16.20 -2.58
N ILE A 232 2.47 16.37 -1.62
CA ILE A 232 2.51 15.71 -0.32
C ILE A 232 1.21 14.94 -0.15
N LEU A 233 1.32 13.62 -0.02
CA LEU A 233 0.21 12.76 0.36
C LEU A 233 0.35 12.42 1.85
N ARG A 234 -0.72 12.64 2.62
CA ARG A 234 -0.83 12.21 4.01
C ARG A 234 -2.05 11.35 4.20
N PHE A 235 -1.90 10.30 4.96
CA PHE A 235 -2.99 9.38 5.27
C PHE A 235 -2.87 8.87 6.70
N ASP A 236 -4.02 8.74 7.39
CA ASP A 236 -4.06 8.39 8.79
C ASP A 236 -5.38 7.73 9.19
N PRO A 237 -5.35 6.42 9.55
CA PRO A 237 -4.23 5.51 9.28
C PRO A 237 -4.13 5.14 7.80
N CYS A 238 -2.96 4.67 7.37
CA CYS A 238 -2.99 3.79 6.21
C CYS A 238 -3.60 2.45 6.64
N GLY A 239 -4.37 1.82 5.77
CA GLY A 239 -5.08 0.58 6.10
C GLY A 239 -4.18 -0.59 6.45
N SER A 240 -2.89 -0.51 6.09
CA SER A 240 -1.88 -1.53 6.38
C SER A 240 -1.01 -1.15 7.59
N GLY A 241 0.19 -0.62 7.37
CA GLY A 241 1.14 -0.37 8.45
C GLY A 241 0.66 0.58 9.54
N GLY A 242 -0.07 1.65 9.19
CA GLY A 242 -0.63 2.58 10.19
C GLY A 242 -1.66 1.90 11.10
N ARG A 243 -2.56 1.08 10.53
CA ARG A 243 -3.51 0.28 11.31
C ARG A 243 -2.79 -0.76 12.17
N THR A 244 -1.75 -1.39 11.64
CA THR A 244 -0.94 -2.36 12.39
C THR A 244 -0.35 -1.75 13.66
N LEU A 245 0.15 -0.50 13.57
CA LEU A 245 0.77 0.19 14.72
C LEU A 245 -0.24 0.72 15.75
N ARG A 246 -1.45 1.11 15.32
CA ARG A 246 -2.43 1.81 16.18
C ARG A 246 -3.58 0.93 16.65
N GLY A 247 -3.74 -0.24 16.05
CA GLY A 247 -4.95 -1.02 16.17
C GLY A 247 -6.04 -0.57 15.19
N ASP A 248 -7.18 -1.18 15.26
CA ASP A 248 -8.33 -0.93 14.41
C ASP A 248 -9.52 -0.41 15.23
N SER A 249 -9.83 0.87 15.07
CA SER A 249 -10.93 1.51 15.80
C SER A 249 -12.32 1.04 15.33
N ILE A 250 -12.44 0.51 14.10
CA ILE A 250 -13.70 0.01 13.57
C ILE A 250 -14.04 -1.34 14.20
N GLU A 251 -13.05 -2.23 14.31
CA GLU A 251 -13.25 -3.56 14.92
C GLU A 251 -12.89 -3.60 16.41
N GLY A 252 -12.35 -2.50 16.97
CA GLY A 252 -11.95 -2.44 18.37
C GLY A 252 -10.76 -3.36 18.70
N THR A 253 -9.89 -3.65 17.72
CA THR A 253 -8.72 -4.51 17.94
C THR A 253 -7.48 -3.68 18.29
N PRO A 254 -6.59 -4.19 19.20
CA PRO A 254 -5.42 -3.45 19.65
C PRO A 254 -4.32 -3.35 18.56
N PRO A 255 -3.29 -2.51 18.78
CA PRO A 255 -2.05 -2.57 18.03
C PRO A 255 -1.51 -4.00 17.92
N ARG A 256 -0.92 -4.34 16.78
CA ARG A 256 -0.43 -5.70 16.53
C ARG A 256 0.81 -6.06 17.35
N MET A 257 1.41 -5.09 18.06
CA MET A 257 2.48 -5.29 19.06
C MET A 257 1.95 -5.62 20.45
N GLN A 258 0.63 -5.71 20.62
CA GLN A 258 -0.03 -6.02 21.89
C GLN A 258 -0.78 -7.35 21.81
N PRO A 259 -1.08 -8.01 22.96
CA PRO A 259 -1.91 -9.20 22.98
C PRO A 259 -3.27 -8.97 22.28
N PRO A 260 -3.78 -9.94 21.54
CA PRO A 260 -3.30 -11.33 21.41
C PRO A 260 -2.27 -11.56 20.29
N TYR A 261 -1.81 -10.53 19.61
CA TYR A 261 -0.91 -10.63 18.45
C TYR A 261 0.55 -10.79 18.87
N ASP A 262 1.05 -9.88 19.70
CA ASP A 262 2.45 -9.81 20.19
C ASP A 262 3.50 -9.86 19.07
N TRP A 263 3.20 -9.19 17.95
CA TRP A 263 4.13 -9.08 16.82
C TRP A 263 5.09 -7.90 17.02
N THR A 264 6.19 -7.86 16.24
CA THR A 264 7.30 -6.94 16.50
C THR A 264 7.42 -5.84 15.45
N VAL A 265 8.12 -4.75 15.80
CA VAL A 265 8.58 -3.66 14.93
C VAL A 265 10.10 -3.72 14.80
N THR A 266 10.73 -2.78 14.09
CA THR A 266 12.19 -2.65 14.09
C THR A 266 12.68 -2.21 15.47
N GLU A 267 13.79 -2.77 15.95
CA GLU A 267 14.37 -2.49 17.26
C GLU A 267 15.76 -1.87 17.14
N GLU A 268 16.43 -2.08 16.00
CA GLU A 268 17.75 -1.59 15.73
C GLU A 268 17.73 -0.46 14.68
N PRO A 269 18.70 0.48 14.72
CA PRO A 269 18.86 1.49 13.70
C PRO A 269 19.45 0.89 12.41
N HIS A 270 18.75 1.08 11.30
CA HIS A 270 19.16 0.69 9.95
C HIS A 270 18.89 1.82 8.96
N THR A 271 19.63 1.90 7.86
CA THR A 271 19.32 2.86 6.79
C THR A 271 17.89 2.69 6.26
N TRP A 272 17.44 1.44 6.13
CA TRP A 272 16.10 1.09 5.65
C TRP A 272 14.95 1.28 6.66
N ASN A 273 15.23 1.80 7.85
CA ASN A 273 14.25 2.34 8.77
C ASN A 273 14.59 3.79 9.19
N HIS A 274 15.39 4.50 8.38
CA HIS A 274 15.89 5.86 8.65
C HIS A 274 16.64 5.97 9.99
N ASN A 275 17.34 4.91 10.39
CA ASN A 275 18.04 4.78 11.68
C ASN A 275 17.13 5.01 12.90
N THR A 276 15.83 4.74 12.77
CA THR A 276 14.81 4.96 13.80
C THR A 276 14.16 3.63 14.17
N PRO A 277 14.41 3.10 15.39
CA PRO A 277 13.66 1.96 15.92
C PRO A 277 12.15 2.27 16.02
N GLY A 278 11.31 1.22 15.98
CA GLY A 278 9.86 1.35 16.08
C GLY A 278 9.14 1.48 14.74
N VAL A 279 9.85 1.51 13.62
CA VAL A 279 9.21 1.48 12.31
C VAL A 279 8.59 0.09 12.09
N CYS A 280 7.34 0.07 11.63
CA CYS A 280 6.63 -1.15 11.28
C CYS A 280 7.39 -1.95 10.22
N LEU A 281 7.57 -3.27 10.41
CA LEU A 281 8.27 -4.13 9.45
C LEU A 281 7.65 -4.04 8.05
N TYR A 282 6.33 -3.89 7.96
CA TYR A 282 5.65 -3.63 6.69
C TYR A 282 6.03 -2.26 6.10
N CYS A 283 6.11 -1.20 6.93
CA CYS A 283 6.40 0.15 6.44
C CYS A 283 7.80 0.30 5.85
N THR A 284 8.75 -0.54 6.23
CA THR A 284 10.12 -0.49 5.71
C THR A 284 10.19 -0.76 4.20
N HIS A 285 9.17 -1.44 3.60
CA HIS A 285 9.13 -1.61 2.14
C HIS A 285 9.05 -0.28 1.39
N CYS A 286 8.34 0.71 1.97
CA CYS A 286 8.25 2.03 1.35
C CYS A 286 9.63 2.71 1.27
N ILE A 287 10.45 2.57 2.32
CA ILE A 287 11.82 3.11 2.33
C ILE A 287 12.70 2.34 1.34
N ILE A 288 12.71 1.01 1.44
CA ILE A 288 13.57 0.15 0.62
C ILE A 288 13.27 0.28 -0.88
N LEU A 289 11.98 0.25 -1.23
CA LEU A 289 11.54 0.12 -2.62
C LEU A 289 11.18 1.46 -3.28
N MET A 290 10.88 2.49 -2.49
CA MET A 290 10.41 3.78 -3.02
C MET A 290 11.42 4.91 -2.85
N GLU A 291 12.38 4.77 -1.92
CA GLU A 291 13.51 5.69 -1.76
C GLU A 291 14.83 5.05 -2.19
N GLU A 292 15.30 4.01 -1.46
CA GLU A 292 16.63 3.46 -1.71
C GLU A 292 16.79 2.87 -3.12
N MET A 293 15.85 2.01 -3.54
CA MET A 293 15.95 1.37 -4.86
C MET A 293 15.96 2.37 -6.02
N PRO A 294 15.06 3.39 -6.05
CA PRO A 294 15.14 4.43 -7.07
C PRO A 294 16.42 5.27 -7.01
N MET A 295 16.94 5.60 -5.83
CA MET A 295 18.24 6.26 -5.71
C MET A 295 19.37 5.40 -6.28
N ASP A 296 19.36 4.10 -6.01
CA ASP A 296 20.34 3.14 -6.51
C ASP A 296 20.24 2.97 -8.04
N ARG A 297 19.04 3.11 -8.61
CA ARG A 297 18.78 2.88 -10.03
C ARG A 297 18.85 4.16 -10.86
N PHE A 298 18.18 5.20 -10.42
CA PHE A 298 17.95 6.44 -11.17
C PHE A 298 18.72 7.64 -10.62
N GLY A 299 19.27 7.53 -9.40
CA GLY A 299 19.97 8.63 -8.71
C GLY A 299 19.06 9.54 -7.87
N TYR A 300 17.75 9.27 -7.79
CA TYR A 300 16.80 10.05 -6.99
C TYR A 300 15.68 9.17 -6.46
N PRO A 301 15.06 9.52 -5.31
CA PRO A 301 13.87 8.83 -4.81
C PRO A 301 12.66 9.22 -5.64
N VAL A 302 11.87 8.25 -6.09
CA VAL A 302 10.59 8.57 -6.78
C VAL A 302 9.57 9.13 -5.80
N ARG A 303 9.71 8.79 -4.51
CA ARG A 303 8.99 9.44 -3.40
C ARG A 303 9.82 9.35 -2.13
N VAL A 304 9.76 10.39 -1.34
CA VAL A 304 10.29 10.44 0.01
C VAL A 304 9.21 9.99 0.98
N VAL A 305 9.52 9.10 1.90
CA VAL A 305 8.54 8.46 2.80
C VAL A 305 8.88 8.81 4.25
N ASP A 306 7.92 9.34 4.98
CA ASP A 306 8.00 9.52 6.43
C ASP A 306 7.02 8.52 7.09
N PRO A 307 7.48 7.32 7.49
CA PRO A 307 6.63 6.30 8.07
C PRO A 307 6.23 6.66 9.49
N PRO A 308 5.07 6.18 9.98
CA PRO A 308 4.76 6.27 11.40
C PRO A 308 5.68 5.35 12.19
N VAL A 309 5.96 5.74 13.44
CA VAL A 309 6.78 4.98 14.39
C VAL A 309 5.90 4.50 15.54
N TYR A 310 6.08 3.26 15.96
CA TYR A 310 5.42 2.71 17.13
C TYR A 310 6.03 3.29 18.40
N ASP A 311 5.20 3.99 19.15
CA ASP A 311 5.54 4.45 20.48
C ASP A 311 4.38 4.09 21.42
N PRO A 312 4.58 3.14 22.35
CA PRO A 312 3.54 2.72 23.30
C PRO A 312 2.94 3.87 24.10
N ALA A 313 3.71 4.93 24.35
CA ALA A 313 3.24 6.11 25.07
C ALA A 313 2.26 6.98 24.27
N HIS A 314 2.31 6.88 22.94
CA HIS A 314 1.49 7.70 22.02
C HIS A 314 0.34 6.93 21.36
N THR A 315 0.33 5.58 21.38
CA THR A 315 -0.70 4.77 20.70
C THR A 315 -2.10 4.95 21.29
N GLU A 316 -2.23 5.23 22.58
CA GLU A 316 -3.52 5.49 23.24
C GLU A 316 -4.06 6.91 23.01
N ALA A 317 -3.19 7.86 22.70
CA ALA A 317 -3.56 9.29 22.61
C ALA A 317 -3.96 9.75 21.22
N GLY A 318 -3.93 8.90 20.21
CA GLY A 318 -4.24 9.29 18.81
C GLY A 318 -3.26 10.30 18.20
N VAL A 319 -2.12 10.54 18.86
CA VAL A 319 -1.08 11.51 18.46
C VAL A 319 -0.02 10.81 17.60
N ALA A 320 -0.33 9.68 17.00
CA ALA A 320 0.60 9.01 16.13
C ALA A 320 0.91 9.87 14.89
N GLN A 321 2.17 9.94 14.56
CA GLN A 321 2.64 10.59 13.34
C GLN A 321 1.92 10.02 12.12
N LYS A 322 1.34 10.88 11.28
CA LYS A 322 0.73 10.47 10.01
C LYS A 322 1.81 9.93 9.08
N CYS A 323 1.50 8.88 8.35
CA CYS A 323 2.32 8.48 7.23
C CYS A 323 2.26 9.56 6.15
N GLN A 324 3.41 9.95 5.62
CA GLN A 324 3.52 10.98 4.61
C GLN A 324 4.41 10.51 3.47
N TRP A 325 3.99 10.81 2.24
CA TRP A 325 4.80 10.66 1.02
C TRP A 325 4.97 12.02 0.35
N GLN A 326 6.18 12.30 -0.10
CA GLN A 326 6.51 13.52 -0.82
C GLN A 326 7.06 13.15 -2.21
N MET A 327 6.48 13.69 -3.27
CA MET A 327 6.90 13.51 -4.65
C MET A 327 7.32 14.87 -5.20
N PHE A 328 8.61 15.03 -5.47
CA PHE A 328 9.16 16.29 -5.95
C PHE A 328 8.85 16.51 -7.42
N LYS A 329 8.41 17.73 -7.77
CA LYS A 329 8.12 18.11 -9.16
C LYS A 329 9.37 18.17 -10.01
N ASP A 330 10.51 18.46 -9.38
CA ASP A 330 11.85 18.33 -9.97
C ASP A 330 12.71 17.49 -9.03
N PRO A 331 13.17 16.29 -9.45
CA PRO A 331 13.99 15.44 -8.61
C PRO A 331 15.32 16.07 -8.16
N THR A 332 15.81 17.08 -8.88
CA THR A 332 17.02 17.83 -8.50
C THR A 332 16.83 18.66 -7.23
N ASN A 333 15.58 18.96 -6.88
CA ASN A 333 15.22 19.72 -5.67
C ASN A 333 15.11 18.85 -4.41
N VAL A 334 15.27 17.51 -4.53
CA VAL A 334 15.28 16.61 -3.34
C VAL A 334 16.47 17.00 -2.46
N PRO A 335 16.25 17.38 -1.18
CA PRO A 335 17.32 17.74 -0.24
C PRO A 335 18.31 16.61 0.02
N GLU A 336 19.58 16.96 0.27
CA GLU A 336 20.66 16.01 0.61
C GLU A 336 20.32 15.12 1.81
N GLU A 337 19.60 15.63 2.79
CA GLU A 337 19.22 14.88 4.00
C GLU A 337 18.43 13.60 3.69
N TYR A 338 17.61 13.58 2.63
CA TYR A 338 16.86 12.40 2.21
C TYR A 338 17.74 11.30 1.62
N TYR A 339 18.91 11.66 1.08
CA TYR A 339 19.91 10.70 0.64
C TYR A 339 20.73 10.18 1.81
N THR A 340 21.18 11.08 2.67
CA THR A 340 22.08 10.70 3.79
C THR A 340 21.38 9.82 4.82
N ARG A 341 20.09 10.01 5.08
CA ARG A 341 19.32 9.17 6.02
C ARG A 341 19.25 7.70 5.62
N VAL A 342 19.37 7.42 4.31
CA VAL A 342 19.40 6.06 3.76
C VAL A 342 20.79 5.62 3.32
N GLY A 343 21.84 6.31 3.79
CA GLY A 343 23.23 5.97 3.53
C GLY A 343 23.69 6.22 2.09
N ARG A 344 23.08 7.20 1.40
CA ARG A 344 23.43 7.62 0.04
C ARG A 344 23.92 9.06 0.03
N THR A 345 24.59 9.44 -1.06
CA THR A 345 24.96 10.83 -1.35
C THR A 345 24.25 11.24 -2.62
N LYS A 346 23.67 12.44 -2.60
CA LYS A 346 22.99 13.02 -3.76
C LYS A 346 23.96 13.14 -4.93
N PRO A 347 23.59 12.68 -6.13
CA PRO A 347 24.47 12.79 -7.30
C PRO A 347 24.66 14.25 -7.72
N ALA A 348 25.84 14.57 -8.25
CA ALA A 348 26.16 15.92 -8.70
C ALA A 348 25.41 16.35 -9.97
N SER A 349 24.90 15.39 -10.74
CA SER A 349 24.12 15.63 -11.96
C SER A 349 22.94 14.67 -12.04
N PHE A 350 21.83 15.16 -12.61
CA PHE A 350 20.64 14.36 -12.89
C PHE A 350 20.96 13.21 -13.87
N GLY A 351 20.37 12.04 -13.68
CA GLY A 351 20.66 10.85 -14.47
C GLY A 351 21.90 10.05 -14.03
N SER A 352 22.67 10.56 -13.07
CA SER A 352 23.75 9.80 -12.45
C SER A 352 23.26 9.03 -11.22
N ARG A 353 23.75 7.81 -11.01
CA ARG A 353 23.42 7.05 -9.80
C ARG A 353 23.96 7.76 -8.55
N ALA A 354 23.23 7.63 -7.45
CA ALA A 354 23.68 8.12 -6.15
C ALA A 354 24.99 7.43 -5.74
N GLN A 355 25.89 8.14 -5.07
CA GLN A 355 27.07 7.51 -4.46
C GLN A 355 26.61 6.56 -3.33
N GLY A 356 27.28 5.40 -3.24
CA GLY A 356 26.85 4.33 -2.33
C GLY A 356 25.68 3.49 -2.85
N ALA A 357 25.28 3.71 -4.11
CA ALA A 357 24.25 2.92 -4.76
C ALA A 357 24.60 1.42 -4.78
N ARG A 358 23.63 0.59 -4.47
CA ARG A 358 23.75 -0.87 -4.55
C ARG A 358 23.60 -1.34 -6.00
N GLU A 359 24.29 -2.42 -6.35
CA GLU A 359 23.95 -3.16 -7.56
C GLU A 359 22.59 -3.86 -7.38
N LEU A 360 21.68 -3.61 -8.32
CA LEU A 360 20.38 -4.25 -8.32
C LEU A 360 20.41 -5.52 -9.19
N PRO A 361 19.62 -6.55 -8.85
CA PRO A 361 19.58 -7.77 -9.65
C PRO A 361 19.15 -7.45 -11.08
N VAL A 362 19.86 -8.03 -12.05
CA VAL A 362 19.46 -7.98 -13.46
C VAL A 362 18.21 -8.84 -13.63
N MET A 363 17.10 -8.20 -13.97
CA MET A 363 15.86 -8.90 -14.22
C MET A 363 15.91 -9.56 -15.61
N ASN A 364 15.95 -10.89 -15.65
CA ASN A 364 15.59 -11.61 -16.87
C ASN A 364 14.09 -11.46 -17.10
N ALA A 365 13.69 -11.00 -18.27
CA ALA A 365 12.31 -10.81 -18.68
C ALA A 365 11.57 -12.17 -18.62
N GLY A 366 10.84 -12.42 -17.52
CA GLY A 366 10.17 -13.70 -17.28
C GLY A 366 9.38 -13.77 -15.98
N LEU A 367 8.83 -12.63 -15.49
CA LEU A 367 7.86 -12.69 -14.39
C LEU A 367 6.46 -13.02 -14.94
N PRO A 368 5.83 -14.12 -14.52
CA PRO A 368 4.44 -14.40 -14.84
C PRO A 368 3.52 -13.42 -14.10
N GLY A 369 2.59 -12.82 -14.82
CA GLY A 369 1.48 -12.07 -14.22
C GLY A 369 1.62 -10.55 -14.18
N ALA A 370 2.22 -9.94 -15.19
CA ALA A 370 2.13 -8.51 -15.44
C ALA A 370 1.02 -8.25 -16.45
N GLY A 371 -0.22 -8.30 -15.99
CA GLY A 371 -1.42 -7.86 -16.70
C GLY A 371 -2.27 -7.00 -15.80
#